data_0b156b754d940fe8e89d3c19e718c7e9
#
_entry.id   0b156b754d940fe8e89d3c19e718c7e9
#
_cell.length_a   1.000
_cell.length_b   1.000
_cell.length_c   1.000
_cell.angle_alpha   90.00
_cell.angle_beta   90.00
_cell.angle_gamma   90.00
#
_symmetry.space_group_name_H-M   'P 1'
#
loop_
_entity.id
_entity.type
_entity.pdbx_description
1 polymer ?
#
loop_
_entity_poly.entity_id
_entity_poly.type
_entity_poly.pdbx_seq_one_letter_code
_entity_poly.pdbx_strand_id
1 'polypeptide(L)'
;MIRFENVTKTYKNSTVALRNVSLDVQKGEFVFLVGPSGSGKTTFIRLLLREELPDRGRIWEAGREIIDLPKWRVPYLRRNIGCVFQDFRLLPNKTVFQNVAFALEVIGRPKSVVEAQVPQVLDLVGLSKKRDNLPSELSGGEQQRVAVARAFVNRPLILLADEPTGNLDPATSQGIMQLLDRINRTGTTVMIATHDAALVDWMRRRVVELDQGVIVRDQARGVYGIDGTAGTSSRPEPAVRGQR
;
A
#
# COMPACT_ATOMS: atom_id res chain seq x y z
N MET A 1 4.72 12.68 -2.02
CA MET A 1 3.66 11.99 -2.80
C MET A 1 2.41 11.80 -1.97
N ILE A 2 2.52 11.25 -0.76
CA ILE A 2 1.45 11.11 0.23
C ILE A 2 1.89 11.89 1.46
N ARG A 3 1.03 12.77 2.01
CA ARG A 3 1.34 13.52 3.23
C ARG A 3 0.12 13.57 4.14
N PHE A 4 0.32 13.16 5.37
CA PHE A 4 -0.62 13.30 6.49
C PHE A 4 -0.06 14.33 7.46
N GLU A 5 -0.89 15.26 7.92
CA GLU A 5 -0.56 16.23 8.96
C GLU A 5 -1.57 16.20 10.08
N ASN A 6 -1.13 15.76 11.25
CA ASN A 6 -1.91 15.73 12.50
C ASN A 6 -3.29 15.06 12.34
N VAL A 7 -3.35 13.99 11.54
CA VAL A 7 -4.58 13.32 11.15
C VAL A 7 -5.13 12.49 12.31
N THR A 8 -6.38 12.75 12.68
CA THR A 8 -7.12 11.98 13.69
C THR A 8 -8.42 11.46 13.07
N LYS A 9 -8.71 10.18 13.32
CA LYS A 9 -9.97 9.55 12.93
C LYS A 9 -10.55 8.73 14.06
N THR A 10 -11.80 9.04 14.41
CA THR A 10 -12.62 8.32 15.40
C THR A 10 -13.86 7.77 14.70
N TYR A 11 -14.22 6.53 14.96
CA TYR A 11 -15.46 5.95 14.48
C TYR A 11 -16.62 6.17 15.47
N LYS A 12 -17.86 5.99 15.00
CA LYS A 12 -19.10 6.24 15.78
C LYS A 12 -19.18 5.46 17.10
N ASN A 13 -18.48 4.32 17.19
CA ASN A 13 -18.37 3.51 18.40
C ASN A 13 -17.27 4.02 19.36
N SER A 14 -16.85 5.27 19.23
CA SER A 14 -15.78 5.91 20.01
C SER A 14 -14.39 5.27 19.85
N THR A 15 -14.21 4.38 18.90
CA THR A 15 -12.88 3.81 18.60
C THR A 15 -12.02 4.83 17.87
N VAL A 16 -10.93 5.25 18.49
CA VAL A 16 -9.92 6.12 17.87
C VAL A 16 -9.02 5.24 16.99
N ALA A 17 -9.23 5.29 15.68
CA ALA A 17 -8.48 4.48 14.72
C ALA A 17 -7.15 5.10 14.32
N LEU A 18 -7.06 6.45 14.27
CA LEU A 18 -5.81 7.19 14.10
C LEU A 18 -5.80 8.38 15.05
N ARG A 19 -4.65 8.66 15.67
CA ARG A 19 -4.47 9.73 16.63
C ARG A 19 -3.26 10.57 16.28
N ASN A 20 -3.49 11.80 15.80
CA ASN A 20 -2.45 12.78 15.49
C ASN A 20 -1.33 12.22 14.57
N VAL A 21 -1.71 11.46 13.55
CA VAL A 21 -0.78 10.81 12.63
C VAL A 21 -0.22 11.84 11.65
N SER A 22 1.11 11.94 11.60
CA SER A 22 1.85 12.72 10.59
C SER A 22 2.84 11.82 9.89
N LEU A 23 2.81 11.82 8.55
CA LEU A 23 3.66 11.00 7.69
C LEU A 23 3.87 11.70 6.35
N ASP A 24 5.09 11.65 5.83
CA ASP A 24 5.41 12.09 4.47
C ASP A 24 6.05 10.93 3.69
N VAL A 25 5.44 10.56 2.57
CA VAL A 25 5.95 9.53 1.64
C VAL A 25 6.30 10.21 0.33
N GLN A 26 7.55 10.08 -0.08
CA GLN A 26 8.06 10.70 -1.30
C GLN A 26 7.63 9.92 -2.55
N LYS A 27 7.72 10.59 -3.70
CA LYS A 27 7.44 9.94 -4.99
C LYS A 27 8.42 8.79 -5.24
N GLY A 28 7.90 7.64 -5.65
CA GLY A 28 8.71 6.47 -5.97
C GLY A 28 9.20 5.69 -4.74
N GLU A 29 8.83 6.07 -3.52
CA GLU A 29 9.14 5.26 -2.35
C GLU A 29 8.37 3.95 -2.33
N PHE A 30 8.99 2.95 -1.71
CA PHE A 30 8.36 1.69 -1.30
C PHE A 30 8.29 1.65 0.21
N VAL A 31 7.07 1.63 0.77
CA VAL A 31 6.84 1.77 2.21
C VAL A 31 5.98 0.61 2.70
N PHE A 32 6.41 -0.02 3.78
CA PHE A 32 5.59 -0.92 4.58
C PHE A 32 4.88 -0.15 5.69
N LEU A 33 3.57 -0.31 5.79
CA LEU A 33 2.77 0.13 6.90
C LEU A 33 2.46 -1.09 7.76
N VAL A 34 3.14 -1.24 8.89
CA VAL A 34 3.06 -2.43 9.74
C VAL A 34 2.36 -2.13 11.06
N GLY A 35 2.03 -3.18 11.79
CA GLY A 35 1.42 -3.09 13.11
C GLY A 35 0.39 -4.21 13.34
N PRO A 36 -0.03 -4.43 14.60
CA PRO A 36 -1.00 -5.47 14.93
C PRO A 36 -2.36 -5.25 14.27
N SER A 37 -3.22 -6.26 14.32
CA SER A 37 -4.62 -6.10 13.87
C SER A 37 -5.30 -4.98 14.67
N GLY A 38 -6.06 -4.14 13.98
CA GLY A 38 -6.73 -3.00 14.63
C GLY A 38 -5.85 -1.77 14.87
N SER A 39 -4.56 -1.77 14.52
CA SER A 39 -3.66 -0.62 14.73
C SER A 39 -3.99 0.63 13.89
N GLY A 40 -4.90 0.53 12.89
CA GLY A 40 -5.31 1.67 12.07
C GLY A 40 -4.88 1.60 10.60
N LYS A 41 -4.16 0.56 10.16
CA LYS A 41 -3.63 0.42 8.76
C LYS A 41 -4.72 0.53 7.70
N THR A 42 -5.80 -0.22 7.83
CA THR A 42 -6.94 -0.16 6.89
C THR A 42 -7.63 1.20 6.92
N THR A 43 -7.72 1.85 8.08
CA THR A 43 -8.25 3.23 8.19
C THR A 43 -7.36 4.22 7.46
N PHE A 44 -6.03 4.09 7.58
CA PHE A 44 -5.07 4.90 6.83
C PHE A 44 -5.31 4.80 5.32
N ILE A 45 -5.45 3.58 4.80
CA ILE A 45 -5.75 3.32 3.38
C ILE A 45 -7.10 3.92 2.98
N ARG A 46 -8.15 3.75 3.77
CA ARG A 46 -9.50 4.30 3.48
C ARG A 46 -9.52 5.82 3.43
N LEU A 47 -8.73 6.49 4.26
CA LEU A 47 -8.58 7.93 4.23
C LEU A 47 -7.91 8.40 2.93
N LEU A 48 -6.86 7.72 2.46
CA LEU A 48 -6.22 8.00 1.16
C LEU A 48 -7.18 7.80 0.00
N LEU A 49 -7.97 6.73 0.03
CA LEU A 49 -8.99 6.45 -0.98
C LEU A 49 -10.20 7.40 -0.91
N ARG A 50 -10.22 8.29 0.10
CA ARG A 50 -11.37 9.18 0.33
C ARG A 50 -12.68 8.38 0.52
N GLU A 51 -12.58 7.16 1.06
CA GLU A 51 -13.73 6.37 1.54
C GLU A 51 -14.20 6.86 2.89
N GLU A 52 -13.24 7.36 3.69
CA GLU A 52 -13.47 8.02 4.96
C GLU A 52 -12.89 9.44 4.93
N LEU A 53 -13.37 10.29 5.83
CA LEU A 53 -12.82 11.59 6.11
C LEU A 53 -12.18 11.59 7.51
N PRO A 54 -11.07 12.30 7.72
CA PRO A 54 -10.54 12.50 9.04
C PRO A 54 -11.45 13.46 9.84
N ASP A 55 -11.40 13.37 11.17
CA ASP A 55 -12.08 14.32 12.05
C ASP A 55 -11.23 15.57 12.25
N ARG A 56 -9.89 15.42 12.18
CA ARG A 56 -8.90 16.51 12.26
C ARG A 56 -7.69 16.21 11.38
N GLY A 57 -6.94 17.28 11.08
CA GLY A 57 -5.71 17.18 10.28
C GLY A 57 -5.99 17.31 8.78
N ARG A 58 -4.93 17.16 7.99
CA ARG A 58 -4.97 17.33 6.53
C ARG A 58 -4.27 16.18 5.84
N ILE A 59 -4.71 15.87 4.62
CA ILE A 59 -4.13 14.80 3.79
C ILE A 59 -3.91 15.34 2.38
N TRP A 60 -2.70 15.10 1.85
CA TRP A 60 -2.36 15.44 0.47
C TRP A 60 -1.98 14.19 -0.32
N GLU A 61 -2.37 14.18 -1.57
CA GLU A 61 -1.98 13.20 -2.57
C GLU A 61 -1.43 13.92 -3.80
N ALA A 62 -0.23 13.57 -4.23
CA ALA A 62 0.44 14.17 -5.38
C ALA A 62 0.44 15.71 -5.35
N GLY A 63 0.63 16.30 -4.15
CA GLY A 63 0.66 17.75 -3.93
C GLY A 63 -0.70 18.43 -3.83
N ARG A 64 -1.81 17.68 -3.92
CA ARG A 64 -3.18 18.19 -3.78
C ARG A 64 -3.77 17.79 -2.45
N GLU A 65 -4.34 18.72 -1.71
CA GLU A 65 -5.16 18.40 -0.54
C GLU A 65 -6.45 17.69 -0.96
N ILE A 66 -6.75 16.57 -0.30
CA ILE A 66 -7.83 15.68 -0.73
C ILE A 66 -9.08 15.79 0.14
N ILE A 67 -9.01 16.43 1.33
CA ILE A 67 -10.13 16.49 2.27
C ILE A 67 -11.28 17.34 1.74
N ASP A 68 -10.96 18.51 1.18
CA ASP A 68 -11.94 19.46 0.69
C ASP A 68 -12.37 19.22 -0.77
N LEU A 69 -11.93 18.10 -1.35
CA LEU A 69 -12.34 17.74 -2.70
C LEU A 69 -13.86 17.47 -2.76
N PRO A 70 -14.58 18.12 -3.68
CA PRO A 70 -15.99 17.84 -3.88
C PRO A 70 -16.20 16.39 -4.35
N LYS A 71 -17.31 15.78 -3.96
CA LYS A 71 -17.59 14.34 -4.20
C LYS A 71 -17.41 13.91 -5.66
N TRP A 72 -17.77 14.78 -6.62
CA TRP A 72 -17.64 14.50 -8.05
C TRP A 72 -16.18 14.41 -8.53
N ARG A 73 -15.21 14.98 -7.79
CA ARG A 73 -13.77 14.87 -8.09
C ARG A 73 -13.10 13.64 -7.49
N VAL A 74 -13.71 12.98 -6.53
CA VAL A 74 -13.15 11.77 -5.89
C VAL A 74 -12.86 10.63 -6.90
N PRO A 75 -13.71 10.35 -7.91
CA PRO A 75 -13.36 9.36 -8.93
C PRO A 75 -12.09 9.70 -9.71
N TYR A 76 -11.80 10.96 -9.95
CA TYR A 76 -10.57 11.39 -10.63
C TYR A 76 -9.33 11.22 -9.74
N LEU A 77 -9.46 11.47 -8.43
CA LEU A 77 -8.42 11.16 -7.45
C LEU A 77 -8.09 9.65 -7.49
N ARG A 78 -9.11 8.80 -7.38
CA ARG A 78 -8.94 7.34 -7.36
C ARG A 78 -8.34 6.75 -8.64
N ARG A 79 -8.39 7.45 -9.78
CA ARG A 79 -7.70 7.04 -11.01
C ARG A 79 -6.17 7.02 -10.88
N ASN A 80 -5.62 7.82 -9.96
CA ASN A 80 -4.20 7.88 -9.68
C ASN A 80 -3.75 6.82 -8.67
N ILE A 81 -4.69 6.08 -8.06
CA ILE A 81 -4.43 5.08 -7.04
C ILE A 81 -4.85 3.70 -7.55
N GLY A 82 -3.92 2.77 -7.60
CA GLY A 82 -4.23 1.35 -7.75
C GLY A 82 -4.39 0.70 -6.39
N CYS A 83 -5.36 -0.21 -6.25
CA CYS A 83 -5.60 -0.93 -5.00
C CYS A 83 -5.53 -2.43 -5.21
N VAL A 84 -4.78 -3.11 -4.34
CA VAL A 84 -4.67 -4.56 -4.25
C VAL A 84 -5.18 -4.98 -2.87
N PHE A 85 -6.08 -5.96 -2.84
CA PHE A 85 -6.71 -6.45 -1.61
C PHE A 85 -6.34 -7.91 -1.36
N GLN A 86 -6.46 -8.34 -0.11
CA GLN A 86 -6.21 -9.72 0.31
C GLN A 86 -7.16 -10.74 -0.35
N ASP A 87 -8.41 -10.37 -0.57
CA ASP A 87 -9.48 -11.19 -1.13
C ASP A 87 -9.60 -11.09 -2.67
N PHE A 88 -8.55 -10.60 -3.34
CA PHE A 88 -8.41 -10.43 -4.80
C PHE A 88 -9.49 -9.57 -5.45
N ARG A 89 -10.74 -9.64 -5.03
CA ARG A 89 -11.92 -8.93 -5.57
C ARG A 89 -12.04 -9.02 -7.09
N LEU A 90 -11.78 -10.19 -7.64
CA LEU A 90 -11.94 -10.44 -9.07
C LEU A 90 -13.41 -10.57 -9.45
N LEU A 91 -13.71 -10.19 -10.70
CA LEU A 91 -15.02 -10.39 -11.30
C LEU A 91 -15.12 -11.86 -11.74
N PRO A 92 -15.96 -12.70 -11.09
CA PRO A 92 -15.89 -14.16 -11.26
C PRO A 92 -16.29 -14.63 -12.66
N ASN A 93 -17.18 -13.88 -13.32
CA ASN A 93 -17.71 -14.20 -14.66
C ASN A 93 -16.95 -13.47 -15.78
N LYS A 94 -15.76 -12.94 -15.49
CA LYS A 94 -14.90 -12.25 -16.46
C LYS A 94 -13.56 -12.96 -16.54
N THR A 95 -13.03 -13.08 -17.77
CA THR A 95 -11.70 -13.65 -17.98
C THR A 95 -10.62 -12.79 -17.33
N VAL A 96 -9.40 -13.30 -17.25
CA VAL A 96 -8.21 -12.55 -16.81
C VAL A 96 -8.07 -11.25 -17.60
N PHE A 97 -8.15 -11.33 -18.93
CA PHE A 97 -8.11 -10.14 -19.79
C PHE A 97 -9.21 -9.14 -19.42
N GLN A 98 -10.44 -9.60 -19.31
CA GLN A 98 -11.60 -8.75 -19.00
C GLN A 98 -11.52 -8.14 -17.59
N ASN A 99 -10.99 -8.86 -16.60
CA ASN A 99 -10.75 -8.33 -15.26
C ASN A 99 -9.78 -7.14 -15.27
N VAL A 100 -8.72 -7.24 -16.06
CA VAL A 100 -7.73 -6.16 -16.18
C VAL A 100 -8.27 -5.02 -17.04
N ALA A 101 -8.92 -5.35 -18.17
CA ALA A 101 -9.54 -4.39 -19.10
C ALA A 101 -10.57 -3.50 -18.40
N PHE A 102 -11.35 -4.07 -17.48
CA PHE A 102 -12.41 -3.37 -16.75
C PHE A 102 -11.92 -2.08 -16.08
N ALA A 103 -10.71 -2.07 -15.54
CA ALA A 103 -10.15 -0.85 -14.91
C ALA A 103 -9.95 0.30 -15.91
N LEU A 104 -9.66 0.01 -17.17
CA LEU A 104 -9.52 1.00 -18.24
C LEU A 104 -10.89 1.40 -18.80
N GLU A 105 -11.80 0.44 -18.95
CA GLU A 105 -13.17 0.65 -19.46
C GLU A 105 -13.97 1.59 -18.56
N VAL A 106 -13.91 1.39 -17.25
CA VAL A 106 -14.63 2.23 -16.26
C VAL A 106 -14.20 3.70 -16.32
N ILE A 107 -12.94 3.97 -16.67
CA ILE A 107 -12.44 5.34 -16.81
C ILE A 107 -12.61 5.90 -18.23
N GLY A 108 -13.26 5.15 -19.12
CA GLY A 108 -13.59 5.58 -20.49
C GLY A 108 -12.43 5.51 -21.47
N ARG A 109 -11.45 4.62 -21.27
CA ARG A 109 -10.35 4.45 -22.25
C ARG A 109 -10.90 3.80 -23.53
N PRO A 110 -10.45 4.25 -24.72
CA PRO A 110 -10.87 3.67 -25.98
C PRO A 110 -10.38 2.21 -26.10
N LYS A 111 -11.12 1.40 -26.87
CA LYS A 111 -10.84 -0.03 -27.08
C LYS A 111 -9.40 -0.29 -27.55
N SER A 112 -8.89 0.54 -28.46
CA SER A 112 -7.51 0.44 -28.94
C SER A 112 -6.45 0.56 -27.84
N VAL A 113 -6.70 1.39 -26.81
CA VAL A 113 -5.82 1.52 -25.64
C VAL A 113 -5.91 0.28 -24.77
N VAL A 114 -7.13 -0.26 -24.55
CA VAL A 114 -7.33 -1.51 -23.79
C VAL A 114 -6.60 -2.66 -24.45
N GLU A 115 -6.77 -2.84 -25.76
CA GLU A 115 -6.14 -3.91 -26.55
C GLU A 115 -4.59 -3.80 -26.59
N ALA A 116 -4.04 -2.60 -26.47
CA ALA A 116 -2.60 -2.38 -26.40
C ALA A 116 -2.02 -2.57 -24.99
N GLN A 117 -2.68 -2.04 -23.97
CA GLN A 117 -2.12 -1.99 -22.60
C GLN A 117 -2.32 -3.27 -21.80
N VAL A 118 -3.48 -3.93 -21.93
CA VAL A 118 -3.78 -5.13 -21.14
C VAL A 118 -2.78 -6.26 -21.40
N PRO A 119 -2.45 -6.61 -22.67
CA PRO A 119 -1.44 -7.65 -22.92
C PRO A 119 -0.07 -7.34 -22.31
N GLN A 120 0.37 -6.07 -22.36
CA GLN A 120 1.65 -5.65 -21.78
C GLN A 120 1.68 -5.88 -20.25
N VAL A 121 0.58 -5.56 -19.58
CA VAL A 121 0.49 -5.76 -18.13
C VAL A 121 0.35 -7.25 -17.79
N LEU A 122 -0.38 -8.02 -18.58
CA LEU A 122 -0.44 -9.49 -18.42
C LEU A 122 0.92 -10.15 -18.58
N ASP A 123 1.74 -9.65 -19.49
CA ASP A 123 3.12 -10.10 -19.66
C ASP A 123 3.97 -9.74 -18.42
N LEU A 124 3.88 -8.51 -17.92
CA LEU A 124 4.58 -8.06 -16.71
C LEU A 124 4.29 -8.95 -15.49
N VAL A 125 3.03 -9.39 -15.33
CA VAL A 125 2.62 -10.25 -14.20
C VAL A 125 2.77 -11.75 -14.49
N GLY A 126 3.21 -12.12 -15.71
CA GLY A 126 3.45 -13.51 -16.13
C GLY A 126 2.18 -14.32 -16.41
N LEU A 127 1.10 -13.66 -16.86
CA LEU A 127 -0.20 -14.30 -17.13
C LEU A 127 -0.65 -14.24 -18.60
N SER A 128 0.25 -13.96 -19.53
CA SER A 128 -0.09 -13.87 -20.97
C SER A 128 -0.79 -15.12 -21.50
N LYS A 129 -0.37 -16.32 -21.06
CA LYS A 129 -0.95 -17.61 -21.46
C LYS A 129 -2.30 -17.92 -20.80
N LYS A 130 -2.68 -17.17 -19.78
CA LYS A 130 -3.91 -17.36 -18.99
C LYS A 130 -4.97 -16.28 -19.28
N ARG A 131 -4.77 -15.46 -20.32
CA ARG A 131 -5.61 -14.29 -20.62
C ARG A 131 -7.10 -14.60 -20.74
N ASP A 132 -7.43 -15.78 -21.25
CA ASP A 132 -8.79 -16.19 -21.54
C ASP A 132 -9.40 -17.09 -20.43
N ASN A 133 -8.60 -17.43 -19.39
CA ASN A 133 -9.08 -18.20 -18.24
C ASN A 133 -10.00 -17.36 -17.34
N LEU A 134 -10.92 -18.04 -16.66
CA LEU A 134 -11.74 -17.47 -15.58
C LEU A 134 -10.97 -17.52 -14.24
N PRO A 135 -11.32 -16.65 -13.26
CA PRO A 135 -10.69 -16.68 -11.92
C PRO A 135 -10.76 -18.06 -11.24
N SER A 136 -11.81 -18.83 -11.43
CA SER A 136 -11.99 -20.18 -10.87
C SER A 136 -10.98 -21.22 -11.40
N GLU A 137 -10.33 -20.94 -12.52
CA GLU A 137 -9.32 -21.80 -13.15
C GLU A 137 -7.88 -21.41 -12.75
N LEU A 138 -7.74 -20.44 -11.84
CA LEU A 138 -6.45 -19.89 -11.42
C LEU A 138 -6.13 -20.29 -9.98
N SER A 139 -4.84 -20.52 -9.71
CA SER A 139 -4.34 -20.61 -8.34
C SER A 139 -4.49 -19.26 -7.60
N GLY A 140 -4.46 -19.28 -6.26
CA GLY A 140 -4.53 -18.04 -5.46
C GLY A 140 -3.45 -17.02 -5.84
N GLY A 141 -2.23 -17.47 -6.09
CA GLY A 141 -1.15 -16.59 -6.54
C GLY A 141 -1.37 -16.00 -7.94
N GLU A 142 -1.97 -16.77 -8.87
CA GLU A 142 -2.35 -16.25 -10.18
C GLU A 142 -3.51 -15.24 -10.06
N GLN A 143 -4.50 -15.50 -9.22
CA GLN A 143 -5.58 -14.55 -8.93
C GLN A 143 -5.05 -13.23 -8.36
N GLN A 144 -4.07 -13.30 -7.44
CA GLN A 144 -3.45 -12.10 -6.89
C GLN A 144 -2.65 -11.34 -7.96
N ARG A 145 -1.96 -12.05 -8.88
CA ARG A 145 -1.30 -11.41 -10.02
C ARG A 145 -2.30 -10.70 -10.95
N VAL A 146 -3.50 -11.25 -11.16
CA VAL A 146 -4.59 -10.56 -11.88
C VAL A 146 -5.03 -9.31 -11.13
N ALA A 147 -5.20 -9.37 -9.81
CA ALA A 147 -5.56 -8.21 -8.98
C ALA A 147 -4.49 -7.10 -9.06
N VAL A 148 -3.21 -7.47 -9.01
CA VAL A 148 -2.08 -6.53 -9.21
C VAL A 148 -2.11 -5.94 -10.62
N ALA A 149 -2.31 -6.77 -11.66
CA ALA A 149 -2.41 -6.30 -13.04
C ALA A 149 -3.54 -5.28 -13.23
N ARG A 150 -4.72 -5.57 -12.68
CA ARG A 150 -5.88 -4.67 -12.70
C ARG A 150 -5.60 -3.35 -11.99
N ALA A 151 -4.93 -3.39 -10.85
CA ALA A 151 -4.55 -2.21 -10.09
C ALA A 151 -3.52 -1.34 -10.82
N PHE A 152 -2.63 -1.97 -11.62
CA PHE A 152 -1.51 -1.29 -12.27
C PHE A 152 -1.78 -0.88 -13.73
N VAL A 153 -2.78 -1.44 -14.40
CA VAL A 153 -2.99 -1.24 -15.86
C VAL A 153 -3.17 0.23 -16.25
N ASN A 154 -3.73 1.06 -15.37
CA ASN A 154 -3.86 2.51 -15.60
C ASN A 154 -2.57 3.29 -15.27
N ARG A 155 -1.46 2.63 -14.93
CA ARG A 155 -0.18 3.22 -14.51
C ARG A 155 -0.38 4.29 -13.41
N PRO A 156 -0.92 3.91 -12.25
CA PRO A 156 -1.23 4.83 -11.17
C PRO A 156 0.04 5.45 -10.59
N LEU A 157 -0.10 6.64 -9.98
CA LEU A 157 0.99 7.30 -9.26
C LEU A 157 1.31 6.58 -7.94
N ILE A 158 0.28 5.98 -7.33
CA ILE A 158 0.34 5.28 -6.05
C ILE A 158 -0.30 3.90 -6.20
N LEU A 159 0.35 2.88 -5.69
CA LEU A 159 -0.19 1.53 -5.54
C LEU A 159 -0.30 1.22 -4.04
N LEU A 160 -1.53 1.05 -3.57
CA LEU A 160 -1.85 0.64 -2.21
C LEU A 160 -2.16 -0.85 -2.19
N ALA A 161 -1.56 -1.60 -1.27
CA ALA A 161 -1.86 -3.01 -1.08
C ALA A 161 -2.21 -3.26 0.39
N ASP A 162 -3.39 -3.83 0.64
CA ASP A 162 -3.85 -4.20 1.98
C ASP A 162 -3.77 -5.72 2.11
N GLU A 163 -2.79 -6.21 2.88
CA GLU A 163 -2.47 -7.62 3.11
C GLU A 163 -2.37 -8.45 1.80
N PRO A 164 -1.55 -8.03 0.81
CA PRO A 164 -1.59 -8.62 -0.53
C PRO A 164 -1.13 -10.08 -0.60
N THR A 165 -0.60 -10.62 0.47
CA THR A 165 -0.06 -11.98 0.55
C THR A 165 -0.72 -12.83 1.63
N GLY A 166 -1.73 -12.30 2.34
CA GLY A 166 -2.31 -12.93 3.53
C GLY A 166 -2.98 -14.29 3.29
N ASN A 167 -3.31 -14.64 2.04
CA ASN A 167 -3.94 -15.92 1.66
C ASN A 167 -3.02 -16.80 0.79
N LEU A 168 -1.71 -16.52 0.78
CA LEU A 168 -0.76 -17.17 -0.12
C LEU A 168 0.33 -17.92 0.68
N ASP A 169 0.89 -18.94 0.06
CA ASP A 169 2.08 -19.62 0.60
C ASP A 169 3.33 -18.72 0.53
N PRO A 170 4.37 -18.99 1.33
CA PRO A 170 5.55 -18.13 1.42
C PRO A 170 6.27 -17.91 0.09
N ALA A 171 6.38 -18.93 -0.77
CA ALA A 171 7.08 -18.81 -2.04
C ALA A 171 6.30 -17.94 -3.03
N THR A 172 4.99 -18.13 -3.10
CA THR A 172 4.08 -17.28 -3.89
C THR A 172 4.09 -15.85 -3.37
N SER A 173 4.07 -15.64 -2.06
CA SER A 173 4.15 -14.33 -1.40
C SER A 173 5.39 -13.56 -1.81
N GLN A 174 6.57 -14.20 -1.80
CA GLN A 174 7.80 -13.58 -2.30
C GLN A 174 7.69 -13.17 -3.77
N GLY A 175 7.07 -14.01 -4.61
CA GLY A 175 6.83 -13.69 -6.02
C GLY A 175 5.92 -12.47 -6.23
N ILE A 176 4.89 -12.28 -5.40
CA ILE A 176 4.05 -11.08 -5.41
C ILE A 176 4.84 -9.85 -4.95
N MET A 177 5.64 -9.96 -3.90
CA MET A 177 6.45 -8.85 -3.41
C MET A 177 7.51 -8.41 -4.44
N GLN A 178 8.16 -9.35 -5.13
CA GLN A 178 9.07 -9.05 -6.25
C GLN A 178 8.34 -8.33 -7.41
N LEU A 179 7.11 -8.71 -7.69
CA LEU A 179 6.29 -8.04 -8.71
C LEU A 179 5.99 -6.59 -8.30
N LEU A 180 5.60 -6.35 -7.04
CA LEU A 180 5.35 -5.00 -6.52
C LEU A 180 6.64 -4.16 -6.51
N ASP A 181 7.81 -4.75 -6.23
CA ASP A 181 9.11 -4.09 -6.33
C ASP A 181 9.43 -3.69 -7.79
N ARG A 182 9.16 -4.57 -8.76
CA ARG A 182 9.31 -4.23 -10.18
C ARG A 182 8.41 -3.06 -10.59
N ILE A 183 7.17 -3.06 -10.13
CA ILE A 183 6.23 -1.94 -10.36
C ILE A 183 6.78 -0.65 -9.72
N ASN A 184 7.30 -0.70 -8.49
CA ASN A 184 7.90 0.47 -7.84
C ASN A 184 9.07 1.04 -8.65
N ARG A 185 9.93 0.19 -9.19
CA ARG A 185 11.08 0.63 -10.04
C ARG A 185 10.66 1.35 -11.31
N THR A 186 9.41 1.27 -11.74
CA THR A 186 8.88 2.09 -12.85
C THR A 186 8.53 3.53 -12.42
N GLY A 187 8.70 3.87 -11.14
CA GLY A 187 8.41 5.19 -10.57
C GLY A 187 7.09 5.29 -9.81
N THR A 188 6.31 4.21 -9.75
CA THR A 188 5.08 4.15 -8.93
C THR A 188 5.44 4.12 -7.45
N THR A 189 4.82 4.97 -6.64
CA THR A 189 4.94 4.90 -5.18
C THR A 189 4.14 3.71 -4.68
N VAL A 190 4.74 2.84 -3.87
CA VAL A 190 4.10 1.62 -3.36
C VAL A 190 3.99 1.70 -1.84
N MET A 191 2.78 1.48 -1.32
CA MET A 191 2.54 1.35 0.12
C MET A 191 1.82 0.03 0.39
N ILE A 192 2.37 -0.79 1.27
CA ILE A 192 1.84 -2.11 1.62
C ILE A 192 1.52 -2.13 3.10
N ALA A 193 0.24 -2.31 3.44
CA ALA A 193 -0.16 -2.66 4.79
C ALA A 193 -0.03 -4.17 4.97
N THR A 194 0.75 -4.59 5.97
CA THR A 194 0.94 -6.02 6.28
C THR A 194 1.34 -6.23 7.74
N HIS A 195 1.11 -7.45 8.22
CA HIS A 195 1.63 -7.93 9.50
C HIS A 195 2.66 -9.07 9.30
N ASP A 196 3.05 -9.36 8.06
CA ASP A 196 4.05 -10.40 7.74
C ASP A 196 5.48 -9.88 7.97
N ALA A 197 6.02 -10.20 9.15
CA ALA A 197 7.37 -9.83 9.54
C ALA A 197 8.45 -10.37 8.59
N ALA A 198 8.29 -11.60 8.13
CA ALA A 198 9.30 -12.26 7.31
C ALA A 198 9.48 -11.56 5.95
N LEU A 199 8.38 -11.14 5.32
CA LEU A 199 8.42 -10.40 4.05
C LEU A 199 9.00 -8.99 4.23
N VAL A 200 8.66 -8.30 5.32
CA VAL A 200 9.20 -6.97 5.64
C VAL A 200 10.72 -7.06 5.83
N ASP A 201 11.18 -8.02 6.62
CA ASP A 201 12.60 -8.24 6.92
C ASP A 201 13.40 -8.66 5.68
N TRP A 202 12.78 -9.45 4.81
CA TRP A 202 13.39 -9.89 3.57
C TRP A 202 13.59 -8.73 2.58
N MET A 203 12.60 -7.83 2.45
CA MET A 203 12.65 -6.73 1.47
C MET A 203 13.48 -5.52 1.91
N ARG A 204 13.64 -5.29 3.20
CA ARG A 204 14.42 -4.18 3.80
C ARG A 204 14.11 -2.82 3.18
N ARG A 205 12.84 -2.48 3.08
CA ARG A 205 12.34 -1.18 2.63
C ARG A 205 11.99 -0.30 3.84
N ARG A 206 11.53 0.92 3.60
CA ARG A 206 11.04 1.81 4.67
C ARG A 206 9.87 1.15 5.39
N VAL A 207 9.91 1.19 6.72
CA VAL A 207 8.88 0.63 7.60
C VAL A 207 8.32 1.74 8.46
N VAL A 208 7.01 1.92 8.39
CA VAL A 208 6.22 2.80 9.26
C VAL A 208 5.34 1.91 10.11
N GLU A 209 5.51 1.96 11.41
CA GLU A 209 4.76 1.13 12.35
C GLU A 209 3.66 1.93 13.03
N LEU A 210 2.44 1.41 12.91
CA LEU A 210 1.26 1.90 13.62
C LEU A 210 0.97 1.00 14.82
N ASP A 211 0.83 1.60 15.99
CA ASP A 211 0.30 0.94 17.18
C ASP A 211 -0.77 1.82 17.82
N GLN A 212 -1.94 1.25 18.11
CA GLN A 212 -3.10 1.94 18.68
C GLN A 212 -3.41 3.30 18.01
N GLY A 213 -3.26 3.37 16.70
CA GLY A 213 -3.54 4.55 15.90
C GLY A 213 -2.45 5.63 15.92
N VAL A 214 -1.28 5.36 16.46
CA VAL A 214 -0.14 6.29 16.51
C VAL A 214 1.03 5.69 15.71
N ILE A 215 1.80 6.53 15.00
CA ILE A 215 3.08 6.09 14.43
C ILE A 215 4.09 6.00 15.58
N VAL A 216 4.56 4.79 15.85
CA VAL A 216 5.57 4.52 16.88
C VAL A 216 6.97 4.37 16.31
N ARG A 217 7.07 4.12 14.98
CA ARG A 217 8.35 3.98 14.29
C ARG A 217 8.23 4.39 12.82
N ASP A 218 9.28 5.05 12.30
CA ASP A 218 9.47 5.33 10.89
C ASP A 218 10.97 5.17 10.58
N GLN A 219 11.30 4.13 9.81
CA GLN A 219 12.69 3.74 9.58
C GLN A 219 12.93 3.47 8.09
N ALA A 220 13.88 4.16 7.49
CA ALA A 220 14.15 4.14 6.04
C ALA A 220 14.57 2.76 5.48
N ARG A 221 15.21 1.91 6.32
CA ARG A 221 15.51 0.50 6.03
C ARG A 221 15.22 -0.31 7.30
N GLY A 222 13.93 -0.55 7.54
CA GLY A 222 13.47 -1.19 8.75
C GLY A 222 13.38 -2.72 8.63
N VAL A 223 13.26 -3.33 9.79
CA VAL A 223 12.82 -4.70 9.99
C VAL A 223 11.49 -4.68 10.75
N TYR A 224 10.78 -5.78 10.79
CA TYR A 224 9.55 -5.89 11.58
C TYR A 224 9.91 -6.08 13.07
N GLY A 225 9.33 -5.27 13.95
CA GLY A 225 9.61 -5.31 15.39
C GLY A 225 10.76 -4.40 15.83
N ILE A 226 10.96 -4.31 17.12
CA ILE A 226 12.05 -3.55 17.73
C ILE A 226 13.28 -4.47 17.76
N ASP A 227 14.35 -4.12 17.04
CA ASP A 227 15.66 -4.71 17.33
C ASP A 227 16.03 -4.33 18.78
N GLY A 228 16.06 -5.33 19.66
CA GLY A 228 16.35 -5.19 21.07
C GLY A 228 17.82 -4.83 21.37
N THR A 229 18.39 -3.89 20.62
CA THR A 229 19.68 -3.25 20.92
C THR A 229 19.50 -1.75 20.90
N ALA A 230 18.84 -1.25 21.95
CA ALA A 230 19.06 0.13 22.35
C ALA A 230 20.54 0.26 22.67
N GLY A 231 21.29 0.92 21.79
CA GLY A 231 22.65 1.32 22.05
C GLY A 231 22.70 2.04 23.38
N THR A 232 23.40 1.45 24.33
CA THR A 232 23.79 2.11 25.57
C THR A 232 24.52 3.39 25.20
N SER A 233 23.80 4.51 25.26
CA SER A 233 24.45 5.82 25.31
C SER A 233 25.23 5.88 26.63
N SER A 234 26.54 5.64 26.56
CA SER A 234 27.50 5.93 27.63
C SER A 234 27.33 7.40 27.97
N ARG A 235 26.68 7.69 29.08
CA ARG A 235 26.80 8.98 29.75
C ARG A 235 28.28 9.16 30.13
N PRO A 236 28.91 10.29 29.79
CA PRO A 236 30.24 10.59 30.36
C PRO A 236 30.06 10.80 31.88
N GLU A 237 30.82 10.05 32.68
CA GLU A 237 30.94 10.26 34.10
C GLU A 237 31.45 11.68 34.37
N PRO A 238 30.89 12.39 35.38
CA PRO A 238 31.46 13.67 35.79
C PRO A 238 32.83 13.46 36.45
N ALA A 239 33.85 14.11 35.94
CA ALA A 239 35.20 14.12 36.49
C ALA A 239 35.18 14.60 37.96
N VAL A 240 35.54 13.71 38.86
CA VAL A 240 35.81 14.02 40.26
C VAL A 240 37.06 14.86 40.32
N ARG A 241 36.93 16.15 40.62
CA ARG A 241 38.08 17.01 41.03
C ARG A 241 38.53 16.55 42.41
N GLY A 242 39.65 15.83 42.47
CA GLY A 242 40.41 15.60 43.69
C GLY A 242 41.12 16.89 44.10
N GLN A 243 40.90 17.26 45.35
CA GLN A 243 41.63 18.29 46.06
C GLN A 243 43.08 17.83 46.29
N ARG A 244 44.03 18.68 45.91
CA ARG A 244 45.15 19.10 46.75
C ARG A 244 45.73 20.44 46.25
#